data_24c4efd176f15fa04ad131e8002287a6
#
_entry.id   24c4efd176f15fa04ad131e8002287a6
#
_cell.length_a   1.000
_cell.length_b   1.000
_cell.length_c   1.000
_cell.angle_alpha   90.00
_cell.angle_beta   90.00
_cell.angle_gamma   90.00
#
_symmetry.space_group_name_H-M   'P 1'
#
loop_
_entity.id
_entity.type
_entity.pdbx_description
1 polymer ?
#
loop_
_entity_poly.entity_id
_entity_poly.type
_entity_poly.pdbx_seq_one_letter_code
_entity_poly.pdbx_strand_id
1 'polypeptide(L)'
;MEGKLIIFSAPSGAGKTSIIKYLLDKILSIEFSISATSRKPRKNEKNGIDYHFISVNSFKKKIENNEFIESEEVYENVFYGTLNSEIDRIWKNGRTVLLDMDVKGGLKIKSIFKEKALSIFIKPPSIKSLDNRLAKRALDTQKSIQERLKKSEFELGYAEEFDIILENKDLDKTKNEAFRIVSEFIEGK
;
A
#
# COMPACT_ATOMS: atom_id res chain seq x y z
N MET A 1 -21.70 2.69 5.54
CA MET A 1 -21.17 1.67 6.47
C MET A 1 -19.84 2.15 6.99
N GLU A 2 -19.52 1.84 8.24
CA GLU A 2 -18.32 2.34 8.88
C GLU A 2 -17.50 1.15 9.37
N GLY A 3 -16.24 1.08 8.95
CA GLY A 3 -15.32 0.01 9.33
C GLY A 3 -13.90 0.55 9.53
N LYS A 4 -12.99 -0.33 9.93
CA LYS A 4 -11.57 0.01 10.13
C LYS A 4 -10.78 -0.18 8.83
N LEU A 5 -9.69 0.58 8.70
CA LEU A 5 -8.72 0.46 7.62
C LEU A 5 -7.30 0.31 8.19
N ILE A 6 -6.47 -0.45 7.49
CA ILE A 6 -5.04 -0.60 7.78
C ILE A 6 -4.29 -0.18 6.52
N ILE A 7 -3.39 0.76 6.65
CA ILE A 7 -2.64 1.35 5.54
C ILE A 7 -1.17 0.98 5.72
N PHE A 8 -0.61 0.31 4.73
CA PHE A 8 0.83 0.06 4.67
C PHE A 8 1.48 0.89 3.59
N SER A 9 2.55 1.61 3.97
CA SER A 9 3.43 2.30 3.04
C SER A 9 4.88 1.94 3.32
N ALA A 10 5.70 1.95 2.28
CA ALA A 10 7.11 1.64 2.41
C ALA A 10 7.87 1.97 1.12
N PRO A 11 9.15 2.26 1.19
CA PRO A 11 10.03 2.29 0.03
C PRO A 11 10.08 0.93 -0.68
N SER A 12 10.32 0.98 -2.00
CA SER A 12 10.45 -0.23 -2.80
C SER A 12 11.57 -1.13 -2.26
N GLY A 13 11.26 -2.40 -1.96
CA GLY A 13 12.24 -3.34 -1.40
C GLY A 13 12.33 -3.36 0.13
N ALA A 14 11.54 -2.56 0.85
CA ALA A 14 11.51 -2.57 2.31
C ALA A 14 10.90 -3.84 2.94
N GLY A 15 10.21 -4.70 2.16
CA GLY A 15 9.61 -5.95 2.64
C GLY A 15 8.10 -5.89 2.87
N LYS A 16 7.42 -4.78 2.51
CA LYS A 16 5.99 -4.55 2.68
C LYS A 16 5.12 -5.72 2.19
N THR A 17 5.32 -6.16 0.96
CA THR A 17 4.53 -7.26 0.36
C THR A 17 4.61 -8.57 1.16
N SER A 18 5.78 -8.89 1.74
CA SER A 18 5.96 -10.11 2.54
C SER A 18 5.22 -10.01 3.87
N ILE A 19 5.18 -8.82 4.47
CA ILE A 19 4.45 -8.55 5.71
C ILE A 19 2.95 -8.60 5.46
N ILE A 20 2.47 -7.93 4.41
CA ILE A 20 1.05 -7.93 4.02
C ILE A 20 0.54 -9.35 3.76
N LYS A 21 1.27 -10.16 2.98
CA LYS A 21 0.90 -11.56 2.72
C LYS A 21 0.80 -12.37 4.00
N TYR A 22 1.75 -12.21 4.92
CA TYR A 22 1.73 -12.88 6.22
C TYR A 22 0.48 -12.51 7.04
N LEU A 23 0.13 -11.21 7.08
CA LEU A 23 -1.06 -10.75 7.80
C LEU A 23 -2.35 -11.30 7.18
N LEU A 24 -2.48 -11.28 5.86
CA LEU A 24 -3.64 -11.82 5.14
C LEU A 24 -3.81 -13.33 5.36
N ASP A 25 -2.71 -14.07 5.54
CA ASP A 25 -2.74 -15.50 5.86
C ASP A 25 -3.16 -15.77 7.32
N LYS A 26 -2.77 -14.90 8.26
CA LYS A 26 -2.96 -15.10 9.70
C LYS A 26 -4.23 -14.46 10.27
N ILE A 27 -4.74 -13.40 9.69
CA ILE A 27 -5.88 -12.63 10.21
C ILE A 27 -7.04 -12.72 9.23
N LEU A 28 -7.99 -13.59 9.50
CA LEU A 28 -9.14 -13.83 8.61
C LEU A 28 -10.13 -12.65 8.52
N SER A 29 -10.08 -11.74 9.51
CA SER A 29 -10.96 -10.56 9.56
C SER A 29 -10.44 -9.36 8.75
N ILE A 30 -9.30 -9.48 8.06
CA ILE A 30 -8.81 -8.47 7.12
C ILE A 30 -8.98 -8.93 5.67
N GLU A 31 -9.12 -7.97 4.77
CA GLU A 31 -9.18 -8.23 3.33
C GLU A 31 -8.42 -7.16 2.56
N PHE A 32 -7.67 -7.57 1.53
CA PHE A 32 -6.91 -6.68 0.69
C PHE A 32 -7.83 -5.91 -0.26
N SER A 33 -7.66 -4.59 -0.30
CA SER A 33 -8.35 -3.71 -1.26
C SER A 33 -7.57 -3.66 -2.57
N ILE A 34 -8.23 -4.02 -3.67
CA ILE A 34 -7.63 -4.03 -5.00
C ILE A 34 -7.74 -2.63 -5.61
N SER A 35 -6.61 -1.97 -5.79
CA SER A 35 -6.55 -0.64 -6.42
C SER A 35 -6.88 -0.71 -7.91
N ALA A 36 -7.43 0.38 -8.46
CA ALA A 36 -7.57 0.57 -9.89
C ALA A 36 -6.32 1.25 -10.48
N THR A 37 -6.01 0.93 -11.74
CA THR A 37 -4.94 1.60 -12.49
C THR A 37 -5.28 1.69 -13.98
N SER A 38 -4.77 2.76 -14.62
CA SER A 38 -4.91 2.94 -16.07
C SER A 38 -3.72 2.36 -16.86
N ARG A 39 -2.66 1.90 -16.20
CA ARG A 39 -1.57 1.24 -16.93
C ARG A 39 -1.97 -0.14 -17.42
N LYS A 40 -1.29 -0.61 -18.47
CA LYS A 40 -1.45 -1.99 -18.93
C LYS A 40 -0.93 -3.00 -17.89
N PRO A 41 -1.56 -4.19 -17.79
CA PRO A 41 -1.07 -5.26 -16.92
C PRO A 41 0.32 -5.74 -17.38
N ARG A 42 1.17 -6.12 -16.41
CA ARG A 42 2.44 -6.82 -16.68
C ARG A 42 2.18 -8.30 -16.95
N LYS A 43 3.21 -9.02 -17.45
CA LYS A 43 3.09 -10.41 -17.93
C LYS A 43 2.36 -11.38 -16.98
N ASN A 44 2.48 -11.18 -15.66
CA ASN A 44 1.91 -12.11 -14.67
C ASN A 44 0.78 -11.48 -13.84
N GLU A 45 0.37 -10.25 -14.16
CA GLU A 45 -0.69 -9.56 -13.41
C GLU A 45 -2.07 -9.91 -13.98
N LYS A 46 -3.05 -10.08 -13.09
CA LYS A 46 -4.43 -10.45 -13.43
C LYS A 46 -5.39 -9.36 -12.99
N ASN A 47 -6.34 -9.04 -13.88
CA ASN A 47 -7.40 -8.09 -13.58
C ASN A 47 -8.29 -8.62 -12.45
N GLY A 48 -8.63 -7.74 -11.50
CA GLY A 48 -9.45 -8.10 -10.34
C GLY A 48 -8.72 -8.91 -9.26
N ILE A 49 -7.40 -9.10 -9.41
CA ILE A 49 -6.54 -9.75 -8.40
C ILE A 49 -5.40 -8.82 -7.99
N ASP A 50 -4.57 -8.41 -8.96
CA ASP A 50 -3.45 -7.50 -8.69
C ASP A 50 -3.91 -6.04 -8.74
N TYR A 51 -4.71 -5.71 -9.74
CA TYR A 51 -5.35 -4.40 -9.95
C TYR A 51 -6.67 -4.56 -10.71
N HIS A 52 -7.54 -3.56 -10.59
CA HIS A 52 -8.59 -3.30 -11.58
C HIS A 52 -7.98 -2.50 -12.72
N PHE A 53 -7.60 -3.17 -13.82
CA PHE A 53 -7.03 -2.53 -15.00
C PHE A 53 -8.14 -1.91 -15.83
N ILE A 54 -8.19 -0.59 -15.90
CA ILE A 54 -9.20 0.17 -16.66
C ILE A 54 -8.54 1.13 -17.62
N SER A 55 -9.26 1.58 -18.66
CA SER A 55 -8.72 2.56 -19.59
C SER A 55 -8.55 3.94 -18.94
N VAL A 56 -7.65 4.78 -19.49
CA VAL A 56 -7.46 6.17 -19.04
C VAL A 56 -8.79 6.93 -19.04
N ASN A 57 -9.59 6.79 -20.09
CA ASN A 57 -10.89 7.46 -20.18
C ASN A 57 -11.87 6.98 -19.10
N SER A 58 -11.91 5.66 -18.82
CA SER A 58 -12.73 5.12 -17.75
C SER A 58 -12.25 5.60 -16.39
N PHE A 59 -10.93 5.70 -16.18
CA PHE A 59 -10.37 6.21 -14.94
C PHE A 59 -10.78 7.67 -14.70
N LYS A 60 -10.60 8.53 -15.71
CA LYS A 60 -10.99 9.95 -15.63
C LYS A 60 -12.49 10.14 -15.36
N LYS A 61 -13.36 9.39 -16.04
CA LYS A 61 -14.80 9.40 -15.75
C LYS A 61 -15.11 9.02 -14.32
N LYS A 62 -14.40 8.03 -13.76
CA LYS A 62 -14.58 7.64 -12.35
C LYS A 62 -14.12 8.72 -11.38
N ILE A 63 -13.08 9.50 -11.71
CA ILE A 63 -12.67 10.68 -10.94
C ILE A 63 -13.80 11.72 -10.95
N GLU A 64 -14.32 12.06 -12.14
CA GLU A 64 -15.42 13.03 -12.32
C GLU A 64 -16.68 12.62 -11.52
N ASN A 65 -16.97 11.33 -11.44
CA ASN A 65 -18.07 10.76 -10.69
C ASN A 65 -17.80 10.60 -9.18
N ASN A 66 -16.63 11.02 -8.66
CA ASN A 66 -16.22 10.84 -7.26
C ASN A 66 -16.24 9.38 -6.80
N GLU A 67 -15.90 8.43 -7.68
CA GLU A 67 -15.88 6.99 -7.36
C GLU A 67 -14.60 6.54 -6.62
N PHE A 68 -13.60 7.41 -6.52
CA PHE A 68 -12.36 7.15 -5.78
C PHE A 68 -12.34 7.88 -4.45
N ILE A 69 -11.82 7.21 -3.40
CA ILE A 69 -11.46 7.86 -2.13
C ILE A 69 -10.21 8.70 -2.33
N GLU A 70 -9.24 8.16 -3.05
CA GLU A 70 -8.04 8.85 -3.48
C GLU A 70 -7.63 8.36 -4.88
N SER A 71 -7.00 9.23 -5.64
CA SER A 71 -6.37 8.89 -6.91
C SER A 71 -5.20 9.82 -7.18
N GLU A 72 -4.17 9.31 -7.88
CA GLU A 72 -2.97 10.05 -8.25
C GLU A 72 -2.57 9.73 -9.68
N GLU A 73 -2.16 10.73 -10.43
CA GLU A 73 -1.45 10.58 -11.70
C GLU A 73 0.05 10.49 -11.42
N VAL A 74 0.59 9.27 -11.45
CA VAL A 74 2.01 8.99 -11.12
C VAL A 74 2.94 9.30 -12.29
N TYR A 75 2.47 9.09 -13.50
CA TYR A 75 3.10 9.46 -14.77
C TYR A 75 2.03 9.92 -15.74
N GLU A 76 2.40 10.61 -16.79
CA GLU A 76 1.48 11.07 -17.82
C GLU A 76 0.53 9.95 -18.28
N ASN A 77 -0.77 10.15 -18.06
CA ASN A 77 -1.86 9.19 -18.33
C ASN A 77 -1.74 7.84 -17.59
N VAL A 78 -0.92 7.74 -16.53
CA VAL A 78 -0.84 6.56 -15.65
C VAL A 78 -1.36 6.92 -14.28
N PHE A 79 -2.59 6.48 -14.03
CA PHE A 79 -3.32 6.73 -12.80
C PHE A 79 -3.37 5.49 -11.91
N TYR A 80 -3.40 5.72 -10.60
CA TYR A 80 -3.71 4.74 -9.57
C TYR A 80 -4.74 5.34 -8.63
N GLY A 81 -5.57 4.49 -8.02
CA GLY A 81 -6.54 4.98 -7.05
C GLY A 81 -7.30 3.86 -6.34
N THR A 82 -7.87 4.20 -5.20
CA THR A 82 -8.66 3.33 -4.34
C THR A 82 -10.14 3.61 -4.57
N LEU A 83 -10.87 2.61 -5.08
CA LEU A 83 -12.29 2.72 -5.35
C LEU A 83 -13.12 2.69 -4.05
N ASN A 84 -14.12 3.57 -3.94
CA ASN A 84 -15.11 3.53 -2.85
C ASN A 84 -15.79 2.15 -2.78
N SER A 85 -16.12 1.58 -3.95
CA SER A 85 -16.80 0.29 -4.04
C SER A 85 -16.00 -0.87 -3.47
N GLU A 86 -14.66 -0.85 -3.53
CA GLU A 86 -13.80 -1.87 -2.92
C GLU A 86 -13.86 -1.81 -1.40
N ILE A 87 -13.76 -0.63 -0.83
CA ILE A 87 -13.88 -0.42 0.62
C ILE A 87 -15.25 -0.87 1.12
N ASP A 88 -16.32 -0.43 0.43
CA ASP A 88 -17.69 -0.81 0.76
C ASP A 88 -17.91 -2.32 0.67
N ARG A 89 -17.35 -2.98 -0.33
CA ARG A 89 -17.43 -4.43 -0.51
C ARG A 89 -16.82 -5.16 0.69
N ILE A 90 -15.63 -4.75 1.13
CA ILE A 90 -14.91 -5.38 2.24
C ILE A 90 -15.66 -5.14 3.55
N TRP A 91 -16.13 -3.92 3.80
CA TRP A 91 -16.90 -3.61 5.01
C TRP A 91 -18.26 -4.31 5.06
N LYS A 92 -18.94 -4.50 3.90
CA LYS A 92 -20.17 -5.29 3.82
C LYS A 92 -19.98 -6.73 4.24
N ASN A 93 -18.77 -7.27 4.03
CA ASN A 93 -18.39 -8.60 4.47
C ASN A 93 -17.94 -8.65 5.94
N GLY A 94 -18.07 -7.56 6.70
CA GLY A 94 -17.65 -7.47 8.10
C GLY A 94 -16.13 -7.49 8.32
N ARG A 95 -15.34 -7.18 7.28
CA ARG A 95 -13.88 -7.24 7.34
C ARG A 95 -13.24 -5.85 7.44
N THR A 96 -12.05 -5.81 8.02
CA THR A 96 -11.19 -4.61 8.01
C THR A 96 -10.44 -4.53 6.69
N VAL A 97 -10.41 -3.34 6.09
CA VAL A 97 -9.73 -3.08 4.81
C VAL A 97 -8.23 -3.00 5.03
N LEU A 98 -7.44 -3.69 4.20
CA LEU A 98 -5.99 -3.54 4.13
C LEU A 98 -5.59 -2.90 2.80
N LEU A 99 -4.85 -1.80 2.88
CA LEU A 99 -4.38 -1.00 1.75
C LEU A 99 -2.85 -1.07 1.63
N ASP A 100 -2.36 -1.28 0.41
CA ASP A 100 -0.94 -1.18 0.03
C ASP A 100 -0.78 0.01 -0.92
N MET A 101 -0.18 1.11 -0.45
CA MET A 101 -0.10 2.34 -1.23
C MET A 101 1.17 3.13 -0.96
N ASP A 102 1.39 4.16 -1.77
CA ASP A 102 2.48 5.11 -1.53
C ASP A 102 2.19 6.02 -0.31
N VAL A 103 3.19 6.79 0.08
CA VAL A 103 3.10 7.63 1.29
C VAL A 103 2.04 8.71 1.20
N LYS A 104 1.88 9.36 0.04
CA LYS A 104 0.92 10.46 -0.12
C LYS A 104 -0.52 9.95 -0.10
N GLY A 105 -0.80 8.88 -0.83
CA GLY A 105 -2.10 8.23 -0.82
C GLY A 105 -2.46 7.73 0.57
N GLY A 106 -1.50 7.11 1.28
CA GLY A 106 -1.69 6.61 2.64
C GLY A 106 -2.04 7.70 3.63
N LEU A 107 -1.30 8.80 3.63
CA LEU A 107 -1.56 9.95 4.51
C LEU A 107 -2.88 10.65 4.17
N LYS A 108 -3.23 10.74 2.88
CA LYS A 108 -4.53 11.28 2.46
C LYS A 108 -5.69 10.44 3.01
N ILE A 109 -5.63 9.12 2.88
CA ILE A 109 -6.66 8.22 3.45
C ILE A 109 -6.67 8.32 4.98
N LYS A 110 -5.51 8.34 5.64
CA LYS A 110 -5.43 8.56 7.08
C LYS A 110 -6.13 9.85 7.52
N SER A 111 -5.93 10.95 6.80
CA SER A 111 -6.57 12.24 7.11
C SER A 111 -8.10 12.20 7.00
N ILE A 112 -8.63 11.40 6.06
CA ILE A 112 -10.09 11.22 5.86
C ILE A 112 -10.69 10.35 6.98
N PHE A 113 -10.07 9.20 7.28
CA PHE A 113 -10.63 8.20 8.19
C PHE A 113 -10.16 8.34 9.65
N LYS A 114 -9.13 9.17 9.91
CA LYS A 114 -8.63 9.50 11.26
C LYS A 114 -8.41 8.25 12.12
N GLU A 115 -9.09 8.15 13.25
CA GLU A 115 -8.97 7.05 14.21
C GLU A 115 -9.47 5.70 13.68
N LYS A 116 -10.26 5.69 12.60
CA LYS A 116 -10.70 4.46 11.94
C LYS A 116 -9.64 3.86 11.02
N ALA A 117 -8.56 4.58 10.76
CA ALA A 117 -7.43 4.12 9.94
C ALA A 117 -6.16 4.03 10.79
N LEU A 118 -5.49 2.89 10.73
CA LEU A 118 -4.13 2.69 11.26
C LEU A 118 -3.14 2.77 10.10
N SER A 119 -2.24 3.74 10.14
CA SER A 119 -1.20 3.93 9.13
C SER A 119 0.15 3.39 9.64
N ILE A 120 0.75 2.47 8.87
CA ILE A 120 2.00 1.78 9.21
C ILE A 120 3.03 2.01 8.11
N PHE A 121 4.18 2.54 8.48
CA PHE A 121 5.31 2.71 7.59
C PHE A 121 6.36 1.63 7.84
N ILE A 122 6.71 0.85 6.81
CA ILE A 122 7.79 -0.15 6.89
C ILE A 122 9.10 0.50 6.50
N LYS A 123 9.95 0.73 7.50
CA LYS A 123 11.26 1.36 7.34
C LYS A 123 12.33 0.31 7.11
N PRO A 124 13.13 0.39 6.03
CA PRO A 124 14.31 -0.46 5.86
C PRO A 124 15.40 -0.08 6.87
N PRO A 125 16.30 -0.99 7.25
CA PRO A 125 17.37 -0.68 8.21
C PRO A 125 18.38 0.34 7.68
N SER A 126 18.51 0.48 6.37
CA SER A 126 19.32 1.51 5.71
C SER A 126 18.97 1.61 4.22
N ILE A 127 19.26 2.76 3.60
CA ILE A 127 19.16 2.94 2.14
C ILE A 127 20.09 1.97 1.41
N LYS A 128 21.28 1.70 1.94
CA LYS A 128 22.21 0.71 1.37
C LYS A 128 21.63 -0.71 1.35
N SER A 129 20.79 -1.06 2.33
CA SER A 129 20.10 -2.35 2.34
C SER A 129 19.04 -2.46 1.23
N LEU A 130 18.41 -1.35 0.85
CA LEU A 130 17.49 -1.28 -0.29
C LEU A 130 18.23 -1.49 -1.60
N ASP A 131 19.37 -0.84 -1.79
CA ASP A 131 20.22 -0.98 -2.97
C ASP A 131 20.59 -2.45 -3.22
N ASN A 132 21.09 -3.12 -2.20
CA ASN A 132 21.41 -4.55 -2.26
C ASN A 132 20.21 -5.44 -2.59
N ARG A 133 19.02 -5.13 -2.08
CA ARG A 133 17.78 -5.88 -2.33
C ARG A 133 17.24 -5.62 -3.74
N LEU A 134 17.37 -4.40 -4.25
CA LEU A 134 16.97 -4.00 -5.61
C LEU A 134 17.91 -4.60 -6.66
N ALA A 135 19.22 -4.54 -6.44
CA ALA A 135 20.23 -5.14 -7.34
C ALA A 135 20.03 -6.65 -7.51
N LYS A 136 19.64 -7.39 -6.46
CA LYS A 136 19.37 -8.84 -6.53
C LYS A 136 18.13 -9.21 -7.36
N ARG A 137 17.23 -8.28 -7.67
CA ARG A 137 16.05 -8.57 -8.51
C ARG A 137 16.34 -8.63 -10.01
N ALA A 138 17.61 -8.42 -10.44
CA ALA A 138 18.18 -8.72 -11.77
C ALA A 138 17.43 -8.17 -13.02
N LEU A 139 16.52 -7.22 -12.87
CA LEU A 139 15.69 -6.69 -13.96
C LEU A 139 15.88 -5.17 -14.18
N ASP A 140 16.72 -4.51 -13.38
CA ASP A 140 16.82 -3.06 -13.36
C ASP A 140 18.16 -2.56 -13.92
N THR A 141 18.11 -1.52 -14.76
CA THR A 141 19.28 -0.77 -15.21
C THR A 141 19.82 0.11 -14.07
N GLN A 142 21.10 0.49 -14.08
CA GLN A 142 21.67 1.41 -13.09
C GLN A 142 20.87 2.72 -12.95
N LYS A 143 20.36 3.26 -14.05
CA LYS A 143 19.50 4.46 -14.05
C LYS A 143 18.21 4.22 -13.26
N SER A 144 17.56 3.08 -13.46
CA SER A 144 16.32 2.73 -12.75
C SER A 144 16.56 2.51 -11.24
N ILE A 145 17.72 2.00 -10.84
CA ILE A 145 18.11 1.86 -9.43
C ILE A 145 18.28 3.24 -8.78
N GLN A 146 18.95 4.18 -9.44
CA GLN A 146 19.13 5.54 -8.91
C GLN A 146 17.80 6.30 -8.75
N GLU A 147 16.90 6.18 -9.74
CA GLU A 147 15.57 6.78 -9.65
C GLU A 147 14.76 6.21 -8.48
N ARG A 148 14.86 4.90 -8.23
CA ARG A 148 14.22 4.25 -7.09
C ARG A 148 14.82 4.64 -5.76
N LEU A 149 16.13 4.81 -5.67
CA LEU A 149 16.79 5.29 -4.45
C LEU A 149 16.34 6.71 -4.11
N LYS A 150 16.30 7.62 -5.09
CA LYS A 150 15.77 8.98 -4.88
C LYS A 150 14.31 8.96 -4.41
N LYS A 151 13.47 8.11 -5.02
CA LYS A 151 12.09 7.93 -4.59
C LYS A 151 12.04 7.37 -3.16
N SER A 152 12.90 6.44 -2.80
CA SER A 152 12.97 5.87 -1.46
C SER A 152 13.39 6.89 -0.40
N GLU A 153 14.33 7.78 -0.70
CA GLU A 153 14.70 8.91 0.17
C GLU A 153 13.52 9.84 0.40
N PHE A 154 12.81 10.18 -0.67
CA PHE A 154 11.60 10.98 -0.58
C PHE A 154 10.52 10.31 0.30
N GLU A 155 10.26 9.02 0.09
CA GLU A 155 9.27 8.25 0.86
C GLU A 155 9.67 8.13 2.34
N LEU A 156 10.97 7.98 2.64
CA LEU A 156 11.49 7.97 4.01
C LEU A 156 11.26 9.28 4.75
N GLY A 157 11.26 10.41 4.04
CA GLY A 157 10.96 11.73 4.63
C GLY A 157 9.56 11.84 5.24
N TYR A 158 8.63 10.99 4.82
CA TYR A 158 7.25 10.95 5.33
C TYR A 158 7.04 9.95 6.47
N ALA A 159 8.07 9.19 6.86
CA ALA A 159 7.92 8.10 7.84
C ALA A 159 7.31 8.56 9.16
N GLU A 160 7.72 9.72 9.67
CA GLU A 160 7.28 10.27 10.96
C GLU A 160 5.82 10.79 10.94
N GLU A 161 5.18 10.87 9.77
CA GLU A 161 3.77 11.25 9.65
C GLU A 161 2.80 10.06 9.79
N PHE A 162 3.35 8.83 9.86
CA PHE A 162 2.56 7.61 10.06
C PHE A 162 2.38 7.33 11.57
N ASP A 163 1.26 6.66 11.91
CA ASP A 163 0.98 6.31 13.31
C ASP A 163 2.05 5.36 13.89
N ILE A 164 2.56 4.44 13.05
CA ILE A 164 3.53 3.41 13.45
C ILE A 164 4.64 3.32 12.41
N ILE A 165 5.88 3.28 12.90
CA ILE A 165 7.06 2.97 12.09
C ILE A 165 7.58 1.59 12.51
N LEU A 166 7.59 0.62 11.58
CA LEU A 166 8.18 -0.70 11.77
C LEU A 166 9.51 -0.81 11.03
N GLU A 167 10.62 -0.86 11.77
CA GLU A 167 11.93 -1.05 11.17
C GLU A 167 12.18 -2.52 10.82
N ASN A 168 12.24 -2.82 9.51
CA ASN A 168 12.42 -4.18 9.01
C ASN A 168 13.90 -4.59 8.91
N LYS A 169 14.54 -4.78 10.09
CA LYS A 169 15.87 -5.40 10.23
C LYS A 169 15.81 -6.91 10.05
N ASP A 170 14.82 -7.53 10.68
CA ASP A 170 14.54 -8.96 10.66
C ASP A 170 13.08 -9.15 10.23
N LEU A 171 12.88 -9.83 9.12
CA LEU A 171 11.55 -9.94 8.52
C LEU A 171 10.55 -10.69 9.41
N ASP A 172 10.98 -11.75 10.10
CA ASP A 172 10.07 -12.56 10.90
C ASP A 172 9.68 -11.86 12.21
N LYS A 173 10.62 -11.14 12.83
CA LYS A 173 10.30 -10.26 13.96
C LYS A 173 9.33 -9.17 13.54
N THR A 174 9.58 -8.52 12.39
CA THR A 174 8.71 -7.45 11.88
C THR A 174 7.31 -7.96 11.53
N LYS A 175 7.18 -9.17 10.97
CA LYS A 175 5.89 -9.82 10.73
C LYS A 175 5.10 -10.03 12.02
N ASN A 176 5.76 -10.55 13.08
CA ASN A 176 5.12 -10.81 14.36
C ASN A 176 4.70 -9.51 15.05
N GLU A 177 5.51 -8.48 14.97
CA GLU A 177 5.18 -7.15 15.50
C GLU A 177 4.01 -6.51 14.74
N ALA A 178 4.03 -6.57 13.40
CA ALA A 178 2.91 -6.11 12.58
C ALA A 178 1.61 -6.87 12.91
N PHE A 179 1.69 -8.19 13.12
CA PHE A 179 0.54 -9.00 13.52
C PHE A 179 -0.04 -8.53 14.86
N ARG A 180 0.80 -8.31 15.89
CA ARG A 180 0.36 -7.82 17.18
C ARG A 180 -0.35 -6.47 17.08
N ILE A 181 0.29 -5.50 16.42
CA ILE A 181 -0.24 -4.13 16.27
C ILE A 181 -1.57 -4.12 15.50
N VAL A 182 -1.64 -4.86 14.40
CA VAL A 182 -2.86 -4.95 13.58
C VAL A 182 -3.98 -5.64 14.35
N SER A 183 -3.69 -6.69 15.11
CA SER A 183 -4.70 -7.39 15.92
C SER A 183 -5.24 -6.50 17.04
N GLU A 184 -4.37 -5.79 17.77
CA GLU A 184 -4.76 -4.83 18.79
C GLU A 184 -5.66 -3.73 18.23
N PHE A 185 -5.29 -3.16 17.07
CA PHE A 185 -6.11 -2.16 16.42
C PHE A 185 -7.49 -2.69 16.03
N ILE A 186 -7.57 -3.89 15.44
CA ILE A 186 -8.87 -4.49 15.06
C ILE A 186 -9.75 -4.73 16.29
N GLU A 187 -9.18 -5.22 17.39
CA GLU A 187 -9.88 -5.49 18.65
C GLU A 187 -10.27 -4.21 19.41
N GLY A 188 -9.71 -3.07 19.08
CA GLY A 188 -9.98 -1.78 19.75
C GLY A 188 -9.26 -1.62 21.07
N LYS A 189 -8.08 -2.24 21.19
CA LYS A 189 -7.17 -2.16 22.34
C LYS A 189 -6.12 -1.08 22.16
#